data_10b0e007372fa9a191f631a8fa938e7b
#
_entry.id   10b0e007372fa9a191f631a8fa938e7b
#
_cell.length_a   1.000
_cell.length_b   1.000
_cell.length_c   1.000
_cell.angle_alpha   90.00
_cell.angle_beta   90.00
_cell.angle_gamma   90.00
#
_symmetry.space_group_name_H-M   'P 1'
#
loop_
_entity.id
_entity.type
_entity.pdbx_description
1 polymer ?
#
loop_
_entity_poly.entity_id
_entity_poly.type
_entity_poly.pdbx_seq_one_letter_code
_entity_poly.pdbx_strand_id
1 'polypeptide(L)'
;LSTMILLGAGGRAGSRRHAEASAKVVNAIQPKFVSTLVMSPVPGTPLGDQDARGEFDRLTPVELAAELRTFLAGLELNGTIFRSNHASNYLALAGTLPKDKARMVAALDAVLNDPEHAPFRPEWLRGL
;
A
#
# COMPACT_ATOMS: atom_id res chain seq x y z
N LEU A 1 10.13 -17.01 3.45
CA LEU A 1 8.82 -16.73 2.88
C LEU A 1 8.66 -15.24 2.60
N SER A 2 8.15 -14.92 1.45
CA SER A 2 7.91 -13.54 1.00
C SER A 2 6.41 -13.36 0.74
N THR A 3 5.86 -12.24 1.18
CA THR A 3 4.45 -11.90 1.00
C THR A 3 4.33 -10.57 0.29
N MET A 4 3.37 -10.44 -0.61
CA MET A 4 3.14 -9.24 -1.39
C MET A 4 1.68 -8.80 -1.23
N ILE A 5 1.47 -7.52 -0.97
CA ILE A 5 0.13 -6.95 -0.80
C ILE A 5 -0.10 -5.91 -1.89
N LEU A 6 -1.27 -5.97 -2.52
CA LEU A 6 -1.67 -5.02 -3.55
C LEU A 6 -2.52 -3.92 -2.93
N LEU A 7 -1.95 -2.73 -2.81
CA LEU A 7 -2.66 -1.56 -2.31
C LEU A 7 -3.73 -1.12 -3.32
N GLY A 8 -4.88 -0.74 -2.83
CA GLY A 8 -5.99 -0.30 -3.65
C GLY A 8 -6.87 -1.41 -4.22
N ALA A 9 -6.54 -2.68 -3.96
CA ALA A 9 -7.28 -3.81 -4.53
C ALA A 9 -8.74 -3.88 -4.09
N GLY A 10 -9.07 -3.35 -2.91
CA GLY A 10 -10.43 -3.30 -2.40
C GLY A 10 -11.26 -2.10 -2.90
N GLY A 11 -10.66 -1.21 -3.70
CA GLY A 11 -11.28 0.05 -4.06
C GLY A 11 -11.39 1.00 -2.87
N ARG A 12 -12.03 2.15 -3.08
CA ARG A 12 -12.16 3.16 -2.02
C ARG A 12 -13.03 2.65 -0.86
N ALA A 13 -14.15 2.03 -1.14
CA ALA A 13 -15.06 1.53 -0.12
C ALA A 13 -14.46 0.41 0.74
N GLY A 14 -13.62 -0.43 0.15
CA GLY A 14 -13.01 -1.57 0.83
C GLY A 14 -11.60 -1.31 1.35
N SER A 15 -11.06 -0.10 1.23
CA SER A 15 -9.67 0.20 1.53
C SER A 15 -9.26 -0.15 2.97
N ARG A 16 -9.98 0.34 3.94
CA ARG A 16 -9.68 0.08 5.36
C ARG A 16 -9.78 -1.41 5.70
N ARG A 17 -10.83 -2.05 5.25
CA ARG A 17 -11.06 -3.48 5.48
C ARG A 17 -9.95 -4.32 4.84
N HIS A 18 -9.54 -3.95 3.63
CA HIS A 18 -8.44 -4.61 2.93
C HIS A 18 -7.13 -4.49 3.72
N ALA A 19 -6.80 -3.28 4.21
CA ALA A 19 -5.59 -3.03 4.98
C ALA A 19 -5.59 -3.83 6.29
N GLU A 20 -6.68 -3.80 7.04
CA GLU A 20 -6.78 -4.49 8.33
C GLU A 20 -6.74 -6.01 8.18
N ALA A 21 -7.47 -6.55 7.19
CA ALA A 21 -7.48 -7.98 6.92
C ALA A 21 -6.12 -8.47 6.43
N SER A 22 -5.47 -7.70 5.57
CA SER A 22 -4.14 -8.03 5.07
C SER A 22 -3.10 -8.06 6.20
N ALA A 23 -3.14 -7.09 7.11
CA ALA A 23 -2.25 -7.06 8.27
C ALA A 23 -2.45 -8.30 9.15
N LYS A 24 -3.70 -8.69 9.37
CA LYS A 24 -4.04 -9.86 10.17
C LYS A 24 -3.47 -11.15 9.55
N VAL A 25 -3.61 -11.32 8.26
CA VAL A 25 -3.08 -12.49 7.54
C VAL A 25 -1.55 -12.50 7.60
N VAL A 26 -0.91 -11.39 7.32
CA VAL A 26 0.55 -11.27 7.34
C VAL A 26 1.10 -11.55 8.75
N ASN A 27 0.44 -11.05 9.78
CA ASN A 27 0.82 -11.33 11.17
C ASN A 27 0.76 -12.84 11.49
N ALA A 28 -0.24 -13.52 10.95
CA ALA A 28 -0.37 -14.97 11.15
C ALA A 28 0.74 -15.75 10.42
N ILE A 29 1.17 -15.26 9.26
CA ILE A 29 2.20 -15.92 8.45
C ILE A 29 3.60 -15.68 9.01
N GLN A 30 3.87 -14.49 9.57
CA GLN A 30 5.20 -14.06 10.02
C GLN A 30 6.27 -14.22 8.93
N PRO A 31 6.10 -13.62 7.75
CA PRO A 31 7.04 -13.79 6.65
C PRO A 31 8.35 -13.05 6.92
N LYS A 32 9.41 -13.45 6.23
CA LYS A 32 10.69 -12.76 6.30
C LYS A 32 10.69 -11.46 5.50
N PHE A 33 9.94 -11.42 4.42
CA PHE A 33 9.83 -10.26 3.54
C PHE A 33 8.37 -9.92 3.29
N VAL A 34 8.04 -8.62 3.38
CA VAL A 34 6.75 -8.08 2.99
C VAL A 34 6.99 -6.92 2.03
N SER A 35 6.31 -6.94 0.91
CA SER A 35 6.34 -5.82 -0.03
C SER A 35 4.92 -5.38 -0.39
N THR A 36 4.78 -4.11 -0.76
CA THR A 36 3.51 -3.58 -1.25
C THR A 36 3.69 -3.00 -2.64
N LEU A 37 2.69 -3.20 -3.48
CA LEU A 37 2.59 -2.64 -4.81
C LEU A 37 1.22 -1.98 -4.94
N VAL A 38 1.12 -0.99 -5.84
CA VAL A 38 -0.18 -0.39 -6.16
C VAL A 38 -0.84 -1.22 -7.26
N MET A 39 -2.08 -1.62 -7.02
CA MET A 39 -2.86 -2.36 -8.00
C MET A 39 -3.30 -1.44 -9.15
N SER A 40 -3.17 -1.91 -10.38
CA SER A 40 -3.66 -1.23 -11.58
C SER A 40 -4.62 -2.15 -12.32
N PRO A 41 -5.87 -1.73 -12.54
CA PRO A 41 -6.79 -2.50 -13.38
C PRO A 41 -6.23 -2.65 -14.80
N VAL A 42 -6.24 -3.87 -15.32
CA VAL A 42 -5.68 -4.18 -16.65
C VAL A 42 -6.80 -4.32 -17.66
N PRO A 43 -6.77 -3.62 -18.81
CA PRO A 43 -7.76 -3.80 -19.88
C PRO A 43 -7.87 -5.25 -20.31
N GLY A 44 -9.08 -5.72 -20.57
CA GLY A 44 -9.34 -7.10 -20.95
C GLY A 44 -9.55 -8.06 -19.79
N THR A 45 -9.43 -7.59 -18.54
CA THR A 45 -9.77 -8.36 -17.34
C THR A 45 -11.12 -7.91 -16.79
N PRO A 46 -11.81 -8.72 -15.96
CA PRO A 46 -13.06 -8.29 -15.33
C PRO A 46 -12.93 -6.99 -14.54
N LEU A 47 -11.84 -6.82 -13.80
CA LEU A 47 -11.59 -5.59 -13.04
C LEU A 47 -11.29 -4.41 -13.97
N GLY A 48 -10.52 -4.63 -15.03
CA GLY A 48 -10.26 -3.60 -16.05
C GLY A 48 -11.54 -3.15 -16.73
N ASP A 49 -12.46 -4.06 -17.00
CA ASP A 49 -13.76 -3.75 -17.56
C ASP A 49 -14.62 -2.93 -16.60
N GLN A 50 -14.62 -3.28 -15.31
CA GLN A 50 -15.30 -2.50 -14.27
C GLN A 50 -14.75 -1.09 -14.17
N ASP A 51 -13.42 -0.96 -14.21
CA ASP A 51 -12.76 0.34 -14.17
C ASP A 51 -13.13 1.20 -15.39
N ALA A 52 -13.14 0.60 -16.58
CA ALA A 52 -13.52 1.30 -17.81
C ALA A 52 -14.97 1.78 -17.80
N ARG A 53 -15.86 1.06 -17.09
CA ARG A 53 -17.26 1.45 -16.92
C ARG A 53 -17.50 2.41 -15.76
N GLY A 54 -16.45 2.80 -15.04
CA GLY A 54 -16.57 3.65 -13.86
C GLY A 54 -17.17 2.94 -12.64
N GLU A 55 -17.17 1.62 -12.62
CA GLU A 55 -17.73 0.81 -11.54
C GLU A 55 -16.70 0.48 -10.45
N PHE A 56 -15.43 0.75 -10.71
CA PHE A 56 -14.35 0.53 -9.74
C PHE A 56 -13.77 1.87 -9.31
N ASP A 57 -13.85 2.17 -8.02
CA ASP A 57 -13.33 3.42 -7.46
C ASP A 57 -11.85 3.27 -7.10
N ARG A 58 -10.97 3.76 -7.96
CA ARG A 58 -9.54 3.79 -7.69
C ARG A 58 -9.22 4.74 -6.54
N LEU A 59 -8.24 4.37 -5.73
CA LEU A 59 -7.73 5.23 -4.68
C LEU A 59 -6.81 6.30 -5.27
N THR A 60 -6.91 7.51 -4.71
CA THR A 60 -5.92 8.57 -4.97
C THR A 60 -4.60 8.25 -4.26
N PRO A 61 -3.47 8.92 -4.62
CA PRO A 61 -2.22 8.73 -3.89
C PRO A 61 -2.34 8.94 -2.37
N VAL A 62 -3.13 9.91 -1.95
CA VAL A 62 -3.38 10.16 -0.52
C VAL A 62 -4.15 9.01 0.12
N GLU A 63 -5.16 8.51 -0.56
CA GLU A 63 -5.94 7.37 -0.07
C GLU A 63 -5.09 6.10 0.00
N LEU A 64 -4.19 5.90 -0.96
CA LEU A 64 -3.24 4.78 -0.93
C LEU A 64 -2.27 4.91 0.24
N ALA A 65 -1.81 6.12 0.54
CA ALA A 65 -0.97 6.36 1.71
C ALA A 65 -1.72 6.05 3.01
N ALA A 66 -3.00 6.38 3.10
CA ALA A 66 -3.83 6.06 4.25
C ALA A 66 -4.01 4.54 4.42
N GLU A 67 -4.23 3.83 3.32
CA GLU A 67 -4.33 2.36 3.33
C GLU A 67 -3.02 1.73 3.80
N LEU A 68 -1.89 2.18 3.27
CA LEU A 68 -0.56 1.69 3.67
C LEU A 68 -0.30 1.96 5.15
N ARG A 69 -0.66 3.14 5.63
CA ARG A 69 -0.50 3.50 7.04
C ARG A 69 -1.31 2.57 7.94
N THR A 70 -2.55 2.29 7.59
CA THR A 70 -3.40 1.36 8.34
C THR A 70 -2.80 -0.05 8.34
N PHE A 71 -2.31 -0.51 7.20
CA PHE A 71 -1.66 -1.81 7.07
C PHE A 71 -0.40 -1.89 7.96
N LEU A 72 0.51 -0.93 7.84
CA LEU A 72 1.76 -0.89 8.63
C LEU A 72 1.48 -0.81 10.13
N ALA A 73 0.54 0.04 10.54
CA ALA A 73 0.21 0.21 11.94
C ALA A 73 -0.32 -1.10 12.56
N GLY A 74 -0.99 -1.93 11.77
CA GLY A 74 -1.53 -3.21 12.21
C GLY A 74 -0.53 -4.36 12.18
N LEU A 75 0.67 -4.17 11.64
CA LEU A 75 1.67 -5.24 11.56
C LEU A 75 2.38 -5.45 12.90
N GLU A 76 2.44 -6.71 13.32
CA GLU A 76 3.15 -7.16 14.53
C GLU A 76 4.14 -8.25 14.10
N LEU A 77 5.25 -7.85 13.50
CA LEU A 77 6.23 -8.74 12.90
C LEU A 77 7.59 -8.58 13.58
N ASN A 78 8.37 -9.64 13.61
CA ASN A 78 9.70 -9.66 14.21
C ASN A 78 10.75 -9.99 13.16
N GLY A 79 11.63 -9.03 12.87
CA GLY A 79 12.74 -9.23 11.93
C GLY A 79 12.32 -9.30 10.47
N THR A 80 11.13 -8.82 10.14
CA THR A 80 10.63 -8.80 8.77
C THR A 80 11.14 -7.58 8.01
N ILE A 81 11.66 -7.81 6.82
CA ILE A 81 12.10 -6.75 5.92
C ILE A 81 10.89 -6.28 5.12
N PHE A 82 10.60 -4.98 5.23
CA PHE A 82 9.49 -4.33 4.54
C PHE A 82 10.00 -3.49 3.37
N ARG A 83 9.33 -3.57 2.23
CA ARG A 83 9.64 -2.76 1.05
C ARG A 83 8.34 -2.28 0.40
N SER A 84 8.27 -0.99 0.14
CA SER A 84 7.21 -0.34 -0.63
C SER A 84 7.85 0.58 -1.66
N ASN A 85 8.88 0.09 -2.32
CA ASN A 85 9.69 0.88 -3.26
C ASN A 85 9.57 0.40 -4.72
N HIS A 86 8.59 -0.42 -5.03
CA HIS A 86 8.30 -0.81 -6.40
C HIS A 86 7.88 0.42 -7.22
N ALA A 87 8.19 0.41 -8.52
CA ALA A 87 7.91 1.54 -9.40
C ALA A 87 6.43 1.93 -9.47
N SER A 88 5.50 1.00 -9.17
CA SER A 88 4.06 1.29 -9.12
C SER A 88 3.65 2.15 -7.92
N ASN A 89 4.46 2.20 -6.87
CA ASN A 89 4.13 2.96 -5.66
C ASN A 89 4.39 4.45 -5.87
N TYR A 90 3.52 5.28 -5.29
CA TYR A 90 3.70 6.74 -5.29
C TYR A 90 4.73 7.18 -4.25
N LEU A 91 4.90 6.41 -3.18
CA LEU A 91 5.88 6.67 -2.11
C LEU A 91 6.80 5.47 -1.97
N ALA A 92 8.10 5.74 -1.81
CA ALA A 92 9.09 4.70 -1.56
C ALA A 92 9.37 4.63 -0.05
N LEU A 93 9.07 3.50 0.56
CA LEU A 93 9.38 3.22 1.96
C LEU A 93 10.09 1.88 2.08
N ALA A 94 11.04 1.81 3.01
CA ALA A 94 11.76 0.58 3.28
C ALA A 94 12.23 0.57 4.74
N GLY A 95 12.25 -0.59 5.33
CA GLY A 95 12.72 -0.74 6.71
C GLY A 95 12.60 -2.16 7.21
N THR A 96 13.02 -2.37 8.45
CA THR A 96 12.91 -3.65 9.14
C THR A 96 11.94 -3.50 10.31
N LEU A 97 11.02 -4.43 10.43
CA LEU A 97 10.01 -4.42 11.49
C LEU A 97 10.45 -5.30 12.66
N PRO A 98 10.18 -4.92 13.89
CA PRO A 98 9.41 -3.73 14.32
C PRO A 98 10.22 -2.44 14.42
N LYS A 99 11.55 -2.52 14.26
CA LYS A 99 12.49 -1.42 14.49
C LYS A 99 12.09 -0.13 13.80
N ASP A 100 11.75 -0.18 12.51
CA ASP A 100 11.49 1.00 11.67
C ASP A 100 10.00 1.34 11.54
N LYS A 101 9.12 0.59 12.21
CA LYS A 101 7.68 0.79 12.09
C LYS A 101 7.25 2.21 12.46
N ALA A 102 7.68 2.71 13.60
CA ALA A 102 7.31 4.05 14.07
C ALA A 102 7.77 5.14 13.10
N ARG A 103 8.97 5.00 12.53
CA ARG A 103 9.50 5.93 11.54
C ARG A 103 8.66 5.94 10.26
N MET A 104 8.30 4.76 9.76
CA MET A 104 7.51 4.65 8.54
C MET A 104 6.07 5.15 8.74
N VAL A 105 5.44 4.84 9.87
CA VAL A 105 4.11 5.35 10.19
C VAL A 105 4.14 6.87 10.33
N ALA A 106 5.16 7.42 10.97
CA ALA A 106 5.32 8.87 11.10
C ALA A 106 5.49 9.55 9.73
N ALA A 107 6.24 8.93 8.81
CA ALA A 107 6.39 9.45 7.45
C ALA A 107 5.04 9.49 6.71
N LEU A 108 4.22 8.47 6.88
CA LEU A 108 2.88 8.42 6.28
C LEU A 108 1.94 9.43 6.94
N ASP A 109 2.02 9.61 8.25
CA ASP A 109 1.23 10.64 8.95
C ASP A 109 1.60 12.04 8.46
N ALA A 110 2.87 12.32 8.19
CA ALA A 110 3.30 13.59 7.62
C ALA A 110 2.70 13.82 6.23
N VAL A 111 2.64 12.78 5.40
CA VAL A 111 1.99 12.85 4.08
C VAL A 111 0.51 13.16 4.21
N LEU A 112 -0.18 12.49 5.14
CA LEU A 112 -1.61 12.67 5.34
C LEU A 112 -1.96 14.04 5.91
N ASN A 113 -1.07 14.62 6.72
CA ASN A 113 -1.26 15.96 7.31
C ASN A 113 -0.97 17.08 6.32
N ASP A 114 -0.11 16.85 5.32
CA ASP A 114 0.25 17.86 4.31
C ASP A 114 0.45 17.19 2.94
N PRO A 115 -0.63 16.75 2.29
CA PRO A 115 -0.55 16.05 1.02
C PRO A 115 0.06 16.87 -0.12
N GLU A 116 -0.08 18.19 -0.07
CA GLU A 116 0.42 19.07 -1.12
C GLU A 116 1.94 19.08 -1.21
N HIS A 117 2.63 18.85 -0.09
CA HIS A 117 4.09 18.81 -0.01
C HIS A 117 4.62 17.37 0.10
N ALA A 118 3.77 16.38 -0.09
CA ALA A 118 4.18 14.98 -0.03
C ALA A 118 5.10 14.62 -1.21
N PRO A 119 6.17 13.82 -0.99
CA PRO A 119 7.10 13.44 -2.05
C PRO A 119 6.53 12.30 -2.92
N PHE A 120 5.33 12.47 -3.44
CA PHE A 120 4.73 11.48 -4.33
C PHE A 120 5.49 11.43 -5.66
N ARG A 121 5.71 10.20 -6.13
CA ARG A 121 6.25 9.98 -7.46
C ARG A 121 5.21 10.46 -8.49
N PRO A 122 5.61 11.30 -9.48
CA PRO A 122 4.70 11.71 -10.56
C PRO A 122 4.19 10.49 -11.33
N GLU A 123 2.96 10.59 -11.84
CA GLU A 123 2.32 9.49 -12.56
C GLU A 123 3.19 8.98 -13.71
N TRP A 124 3.84 9.88 -14.44
CA TRP A 124 4.68 9.53 -15.60
C TRP A 124 6.00 8.83 -15.23
N LEU A 125 6.37 8.83 -13.94
CA LEU A 125 7.55 8.09 -13.44
C LEU A 125 7.17 6.73 -12.84
N ARG A 126 5.88 6.41 -12.76
CA ARG A 126 5.46 5.12 -12.25
C ARG A 126 5.66 4.04 -13.30
N GLY A 127 6.24 2.92 -12.87
CA GLY A 127 6.36 1.72 -13.70
C GLY A 127 5.13 0.83 -13.51
N LEU A 128 4.34 0.72 -14.53
CA LEU A 128 3.11 -0.07 -14.53
C LEU A 128 3.22 -1.25 -15.49
#